data_fbeefe117698523fc7e580a793fb6d13
#
_entry.id   fbeefe117698523fc7e580a793fb6d13
#
_cell.length_a   1.000
_cell.length_b   1.000
_cell.length_c   1.000
_cell.angle_alpha   90.00
_cell.angle_beta   90.00
_cell.angle_gamma   90.00
#
_symmetry.space_group_name_H-M   'P 1'
#
loop_
_entity.id
_entity.type
_entity.pdbx_description
1 polymer ?
#
loop_
_entity_poly.entity_id
_entity_poly.type
_entity_poly.pdbx_seq_one_letter_code
_entity_poly.pdbx_strand_id
1 'polypeptide(L)'
;VMDLDKYIHSNVEDKIYSYWEKNELFKPKPNSKKFSIVIPPPNVTGSLHMGHALNNSIQDLLVRYHRMNNFETLWQPGTDHAGIATQALVERKLATEKIDKNEIGREKFIEKVWEWKEQYGDIIINQLKKLGCSCDWSRNAFTMDENLSKSVIKVFVDLYNKDLIYKDKKLVNWDTVLKTAISDLEVDQREVNSKIYYIKYPIDETDEFITIATTRPETMLGDTAIAVNPKDERFKSFVGKTVTIPIVGRKINIIEDDYADPEQGTGALKITPAHDFNDYDVGQRNNLEIINIFTEAGIINENAPKEYIGLDRFEARKKILKELKEKEFFVKEENIKNKVPYGDRSNSIIEPFLTEQWFADAEKLSIKADRKSVV
;
A
#
# COMPACT_ATOMS: atom_id res chain seq x y z
N VAL A 1 46.34 -39.15 -26.23
CA VAL A 1 44.95 -38.66 -26.10
C VAL A 1 44.91 -37.92 -24.77
N MET A 2 45.00 -36.59 -24.79
CA MET A 2 44.73 -35.78 -23.57
C MET A 2 43.29 -36.07 -23.19
N ASP A 3 43.09 -36.71 -22.05
CA ASP A 3 41.81 -36.79 -21.37
C ASP A 3 41.47 -35.35 -20.90
N LEU A 4 40.65 -34.67 -21.67
CA LEU A 4 40.14 -33.36 -21.27
C LEU A 4 39.22 -33.61 -20.08
N ASP A 5 39.77 -33.48 -18.89
CA ASP A 5 39.01 -33.58 -17.64
C ASP A 5 37.74 -32.76 -17.79
N LYS A 6 36.61 -33.43 -17.61
CA LYS A 6 35.29 -32.82 -17.71
C LYS A 6 35.25 -31.62 -16.75
N TYR A 7 34.85 -30.43 -17.26
CA TYR A 7 34.72 -29.25 -16.43
C TYR A 7 33.78 -29.52 -15.26
N ILE A 8 34.30 -29.39 -14.03
CA ILE A 8 33.55 -29.52 -12.79
C ILE A 8 33.57 -28.16 -12.12
N HIS A 9 32.44 -27.45 -12.20
CA HIS A 9 32.27 -26.07 -11.75
C HIS A 9 32.71 -25.88 -10.29
N SER A 10 32.35 -26.80 -9.38
CA SER A 10 32.69 -26.72 -7.95
C SER A 10 34.20 -26.73 -7.66
N ASN A 11 35.03 -27.26 -8.59
CA ASN A 11 36.45 -27.30 -8.40
C ASN A 11 37.19 -26.03 -8.88
N VAL A 12 36.50 -25.21 -9.67
CA VAL A 12 37.10 -24.10 -10.42
C VAL A 12 36.55 -22.74 -10.00
N GLU A 13 35.23 -22.62 -9.93
CA GLU A 13 34.55 -21.30 -9.82
C GLU A 13 34.93 -20.53 -8.55
N ASP A 14 34.91 -21.18 -7.40
CA ASP A 14 35.25 -20.51 -6.14
C ASP A 14 36.71 -20.01 -6.09
N LYS A 15 37.62 -20.78 -6.68
CA LYS A 15 39.04 -20.39 -6.75
C LYS A 15 39.23 -19.19 -7.65
N ILE A 16 38.57 -19.18 -8.82
CA ILE A 16 38.66 -18.10 -9.80
C ILE A 16 38.02 -16.83 -9.20
N TYR A 17 36.84 -16.94 -8.61
CA TYR A 17 36.18 -15.80 -8.04
C TYR A 17 36.99 -15.17 -6.90
N SER A 18 37.52 -15.99 -5.98
CA SER A 18 38.42 -15.55 -4.92
C SER A 18 39.70 -14.88 -5.46
N TYR A 19 40.25 -15.37 -6.57
CA TYR A 19 41.36 -14.73 -7.25
C TYR A 19 40.99 -13.33 -7.76
N TRP A 20 39.82 -13.18 -8.39
CA TRP A 20 39.34 -11.87 -8.86
C TRP A 20 39.16 -10.87 -7.75
N GLU A 21 38.55 -11.26 -6.63
CA GLU A 21 38.38 -10.38 -5.45
C GLU A 21 39.73 -10.00 -4.86
N LYS A 22 40.59 -10.96 -4.60
CA LYS A 22 41.93 -10.73 -4.00
C LYS A 22 42.78 -9.77 -4.82
N ASN A 23 42.67 -9.81 -6.14
CA ASN A 23 43.41 -8.95 -7.07
C ASN A 23 42.61 -7.67 -7.44
N GLU A 24 41.49 -7.40 -6.79
CA GLU A 24 40.68 -6.19 -6.96
C GLU A 24 40.28 -5.92 -8.42
N LEU A 25 40.03 -7.00 -9.20
CA LEU A 25 39.80 -6.90 -10.66
C LEU A 25 38.47 -6.21 -10.99
N PHE A 26 37.58 -6.10 -10.04
CA PHE A 26 36.25 -5.45 -10.20
C PHE A 26 36.26 -3.97 -9.87
N LYS A 27 37.34 -3.45 -9.27
CA LYS A 27 37.46 -2.01 -8.96
C LYS A 27 37.60 -1.18 -10.24
N PRO A 28 37.00 0.02 -10.29
CA PRO A 28 37.20 0.95 -11.39
C PRO A 28 38.68 1.27 -11.60
N LYS A 29 39.13 1.22 -12.83
CA LYS A 29 40.50 1.68 -13.22
C LYS A 29 40.34 3.07 -13.83
N PRO A 30 41.04 4.10 -13.34
CA PRO A 30 40.91 5.46 -13.85
C PRO A 30 41.04 5.56 -15.36
N ASN A 31 40.05 6.19 -16.02
CA ASN A 31 40.03 6.43 -17.45
C ASN A 31 39.15 7.66 -17.77
N SER A 32 39.34 8.27 -18.95
CA SER A 32 38.51 9.40 -19.41
C SER A 32 37.10 8.97 -19.78
N LYS A 33 36.91 7.73 -20.26
CA LYS A 33 35.60 7.13 -20.57
C LYS A 33 35.06 6.44 -19.31
N LYS A 34 33.86 6.82 -18.88
CA LYS A 34 33.24 6.28 -17.65
C LYS A 34 31.96 5.53 -17.96
N PHE A 35 31.75 4.44 -17.26
CA PHE A 35 30.49 3.69 -17.26
C PHE A 35 30.17 3.20 -15.85
N SER A 36 28.95 3.39 -15.41
CA SER A 36 28.52 2.93 -14.07
C SER A 36 27.10 2.39 -14.11
N ILE A 37 26.88 1.34 -13.34
CA ILE A 37 25.58 0.77 -13.04
C ILE A 37 25.44 0.68 -11.52
N VAL A 38 24.29 1.05 -10.99
CA VAL A 38 23.88 0.72 -9.62
C VAL A 38 23.02 -0.53 -9.70
N ILE A 39 23.39 -1.58 -8.96
CA ILE A 39 22.57 -2.79 -8.90
C ILE A 39 21.18 -2.40 -8.36
N PRO A 40 20.06 -2.91 -8.91
CA PRO A 40 18.79 -2.86 -8.18
C PRO A 40 18.95 -3.63 -6.87
N PRO A 41 18.99 -2.96 -5.72
CA PRO A 41 19.42 -3.60 -4.48
C PRO A 41 18.38 -4.66 -4.06
N PRO A 42 18.78 -5.94 -3.97
CA PRO A 42 17.84 -6.97 -3.54
C PRO A 42 17.36 -6.72 -2.10
N ASN A 43 16.08 -6.97 -1.87
CA ASN A 43 15.47 -6.93 -0.55
C ASN A 43 16.04 -8.04 0.34
N VAL A 44 16.35 -7.72 1.61
CA VAL A 44 16.82 -8.72 2.59
C VAL A 44 15.68 -9.61 3.12
N THR A 45 14.76 -9.98 2.22
CA THR A 45 13.56 -10.77 2.53
C THR A 45 13.75 -12.27 2.34
N GLY A 46 14.87 -12.70 1.76
CA GLY A 46 15.15 -14.12 1.51
C GLY A 46 16.23 -14.34 0.47
N SER A 47 16.18 -15.52 -0.19
CA SER A 47 17.09 -15.88 -1.26
C SER A 47 16.72 -15.22 -2.58
N LEU A 48 17.69 -15.07 -3.47
CA LEU A 48 17.47 -14.60 -4.84
C LEU A 48 16.63 -15.62 -5.65
N HIS A 49 15.90 -15.12 -6.63
CA HIS A 49 15.14 -15.92 -7.59
C HIS A 49 15.63 -15.69 -9.02
N MET A 50 15.08 -16.43 -10.00
CA MET A 50 15.51 -16.38 -11.41
C MET A 50 15.41 -14.98 -12.03
N GLY A 51 14.48 -14.14 -11.60
CA GLY A 51 14.39 -12.75 -12.04
C GLY A 51 15.62 -11.92 -11.64
N HIS A 52 16.13 -12.12 -10.43
CA HIS A 52 17.41 -11.52 -10.01
C HIS A 52 18.58 -12.04 -10.85
N ALA A 53 18.62 -13.35 -11.11
CA ALA A 53 19.68 -13.94 -11.93
C ALA A 53 19.71 -13.34 -13.33
N LEU A 54 18.56 -13.26 -14.01
CA LEU A 54 18.45 -12.66 -15.33
C LEU A 54 18.90 -11.19 -15.35
N ASN A 55 18.35 -10.38 -14.44
CA ASN A 55 18.67 -8.96 -14.35
C ASN A 55 20.18 -8.73 -14.13
N ASN A 56 20.76 -9.44 -13.15
CA ASN A 56 22.18 -9.29 -12.83
C ASN A 56 23.10 -9.82 -13.91
N SER A 57 22.73 -10.90 -14.63
CA SER A 57 23.51 -11.40 -15.76
C SER A 57 23.57 -10.39 -16.91
N ILE A 58 22.47 -9.70 -17.20
CA ILE A 58 22.45 -8.64 -18.23
C ILE A 58 23.34 -7.47 -17.81
N GLN A 59 23.28 -7.04 -16.56
CA GLN A 59 24.11 -5.97 -16.04
C GLN A 59 25.60 -6.37 -16.06
N ASP A 60 25.93 -7.59 -15.64
CA ASP A 60 27.31 -8.10 -15.64
C ASP A 60 27.89 -8.16 -17.06
N LEU A 61 27.09 -8.56 -18.05
CA LEU A 61 27.47 -8.53 -19.45
C LEU A 61 27.88 -7.11 -19.88
N LEU A 62 27.05 -6.11 -19.59
CA LEU A 62 27.33 -4.72 -19.94
C LEU A 62 28.60 -4.18 -19.22
N VAL A 63 28.71 -4.47 -17.93
CA VAL A 63 29.86 -4.09 -17.11
C VAL A 63 31.16 -4.69 -17.67
N ARG A 64 31.18 -6.00 -17.97
CA ARG A 64 32.32 -6.67 -18.54
C ARG A 64 32.69 -6.15 -19.93
N TYR A 65 31.70 -5.92 -20.80
CA TYR A 65 31.88 -5.31 -22.09
C TYR A 65 32.59 -3.96 -22.01
N HIS A 66 32.11 -3.05 -21.16
CA HIS A 66 32.72 -1.72 -21.02
C HIS A 66 34.11 -1.80 -20.37
N ARG A 67 34.30 -2.68 -19.40
CA ARG A 67 35.61 -2.91 -18.77
C ARG A 67 36.64 -3.42 -19.80
N MET A 68 36.24 -4.33 -20.68
CA MET A 68 37.09 -4.83 -21.78
C MET A 68 37.40 -3.75 -22.83
N ASN A 69 36.53 -2.76 -23.00
CA ASN A 69 36.74 -1.60 -23.87
C ASN A 69 37.46 -0.43 -23.17
N ASN A 70 38.15 -0.70 -22.08
CA ASN A 70 38.93 0.27 -21.30
C ASN A 70 38.13 1.45 -20.75
N PHE A 71 36.87 1.26 -20.41
CA PHE A 71 36.13 2.27 -19.61
C PHE A 71 36.50 2.14 -18.14
N GLU A 72 36.53 3.28 -17.43
CA GLU A 72 36.46 3.31 -15.97
C GLU A 72 35.05 2.81 -15.56
N THR A 73 34.98 1.52 -15.19
CA THR A 73 33.70 0.85 -15.04
C THR A 73 33.41 0.54 -13.57
N LEU A 74 32.31 1.05 -13.05
CA LEU A 74 31.80 0.77 -11.71
C LEU A 74 30.48 0.03 -11.79
N TRP A 75 30.40 -1.13 -11.16
CA TRP A 75 29.14 -1.75 -10.79
C TRP A 75 28.98 -1.69 -9.28
N GLN A 76 28.11 -0.77 -8.83
CA GLN A 76 27.88 -0.49 -7.40
C GLN A 76 26.94 -1.54 -6.82
N PRO A 77 27.39 -2.40 -5.89
CA PRO A 77 26.51 -3.35 -5.18
C PRO A 77 25.80 -2.72 -4.00
N GLY A 78 24.72 -3.39 -3.56
CA GLY A 78 23.99 -3.04 -2.36
C GLY A 78 22.84 -3.98 -2.08
N THR A 79 22.23 -3.85 -0.90
CA THR A 79 21.02 -4.55 -0.48
C THR A 79 20.02 -3.57 0.13
N ASP A 80 18.72 -3.90 0.01
CA ASP A 80 17.63 -3.07 0.52
C ASP A 80 17.04 -3.66 1.81
N HIS A 81 16.78 -2.79 2.79
CA HIS A 81 16.11 -3.16 4.04
C HIS A 81 14.64 -3.55 3.86
N ALA A 82 14.00 -3.19 2.75
CA ALA A 82 12.62 -3.51 2.37
C ALA A 82 11.54 -3.18 3.41
N GLY A 83 11.87 -2.49 4.49
CA GLY A 83 10.98 -1.96 5.52
C GLY A 83 9.93 -2.95 6.02
N ILE A 84 8.66 -2.66 5.78
CA ILE A 84 7.49 -3.44 6.25
C ILE A 84 7.56 -4.92 5.82
N ALA A 85 8.04 -5.22 4.60
CA ALA A 85 8.11 -6.60 4.12
C ALA A 85 9.06 -7.44 4.96
N THR A 86 10.24 -6.92 5.32
CA THR A 86 11.19 -7.60 6.21
C THR A 86 10.63 -7.76 7.62
N GLN A 87 9.99 -6.71 8.16
CA GLN A 87 9.34 -6.79 9.48
C GLN A 87 8.24 -7.85 9.53
N ALA A 88 7.38 -7.91 8.51
CA ALA A 88 6.32 -8.91 8.41
C ALA A 88 6.85 -10.36 8.33
N LEU A 89 8.02 -10.56 7.71
CA LEU A 89 8.68 -11.87 7.69
C LEU A 89 9.21 -12.27 9.07
N VAL A 90 9.86 -11.33 9.77
CA VAL A 90 10.35 -11.56 11.13
C VAL A 90 9.19 -11.82 12.08
N GLU A 91 8.09 -11.06 11.97
CA GLU A 91 6.88 -11.27 12.77
C GLU A 91 6.29 -12.67 12.55
N ARG A 92 6.17 -13.11 11.28
CA ARG A 92 5.72 -14.48 10.97
C ARG A 92 6.65 -15.54 11.55
N LYS A 93 7.96 -15.35 11.49
CA LYS A 93 8.94 -16.26 12.12
C LYS A 93 8.72 -16.35 13.63
N LEU A 94 8.62 -15.20 14.30
CA LEU A 94 8.36 -15.15 15.75
C LEU A 94 7.04 -15.83 16.11
N ALA A 95 5.97 -15.66 15.31
CA ALA A 95 4.70 -16.32 15.51
C ALA A 95 4.81 -17.86 15.42
N THR A 96 5.67 -18.41 14.54
CA THR A 96 5.94 -19.86 14.49
C THR A 96 6.64 -20.35 15.77
N GLU A 97 7.41 -19.50 16.42
CA GLU A 97 8.08 -19.71 17.70
C GLU A 97 7.14 -19.42 18.90
N LYS A 98 5.86 -19.04 18.64
CA LYS A 98 4.86 -18.63 19.63
C LYS A 98 5.27 -17.39 20.43
N ILE A 99 5.97 -16.48 19.80
CA ILE A 99 6.38 -15.19 20.36
C ILE A 99 5.55 -14.09 19.72
N ASP A 100 4.84 -13.28 20.53
CA ASP A 100 4.13 -12.09 20.06
C ASP A 100 5.07 -10.88 20.07
N LYS A 101 5.15 -10.15 18.95
CA LYS A 101 5.99 -8.95 18.83
C LYS A 101 5.62 -7.87 19.85
N ASN A 102 4.35 -7.79 20.25
CA ASN A 102 3.88 -6.80 21.22
C ASN A 102 4.35 -7.14 22.64
N GLU A 103 4.46 -8.44 22.96
CA GLU A 103 4.95 -8.91 24.27
C GLU A 103 6.45 -8.68 24.44
N ILE A 104 7.25 -8.89 23.39
CA ILE A 104 8.70 -8.66 23.48
C ILE A 104 9.07 -7.18 23.43
N GLY A 105 8.20 -6.30 22.94
CA GLY A 105 8.39 -4.88 22.81
C GLY A 105 9.25 -4.48 21.61
N ARG A 106 9.24 -3.16 21.30
CA ARG A 106 9.85 -2.59 20.09
C ARG A 106 11.36 -2.84 19.99
N GLU A 107 12.11 -2.67 21.07
CA GLU A 107 13.58 -2.78 21.04
C GLU A 107 14.02 -4.20 20.67
N LYS A 108 13.49 -5.22 21.35
CA LYS A 108 13.80 -6.62 21.06
C LYS A 108 13.30 -7.05 19.67
N PHE A 109 12.18 -6.51 19.23
CA PHE A 109 11.72 -6.77 17.86
C PHE A 109 12.70 -6.23 16.82
N ILE A 110 13.21 -5.01 17.00
CA ILE A 110 14.22 -4.41 16.13
C ILE A 110 15.52 -5.24 16.13
N GLU A 111 15.98 -5.74 17.29
CA GLU A 111 17.13 -6.64 17.37
C GLU A 111 16.92 -7.89 16.49
N LYS A 112 15.72 -8.51 16.54
CA LYS A 112 15.37 -9.66 15.69
C LYS A 112 15.36 -9.31 14.20
N VAL A 113 14.95 -8.11 13.84
CA VAL A 113 15.01 -7.64 12.44
C VAL A 113 16.46 -7.46 11.97
N TRP A 114 17.35 -6.96 12.83
CA TRP A 114 18.78 -6.85 12.51
C TRP A 114 19.46 -8.22 12.41
N GLU A 115 19.17 -9.18 13.29
CA GLU A 115 19.64 -10.57 13.18
C GLU A 115 19.22 -11.19 11.83
N TRP A 116 17.97 -10.99 11.41
CA TRP A 116 17.47 -11.41 10.11
C TRP A 116 18.26 -10.78 8.96
N LYS A 117 18.48 -9.46 9.00
CA LYS A 117 19.25 -8.73 7.98
C LYS A 117 20.68 -9.27 7.84
N GLU A 118 21.36 -9.55 8.94
CA GLU A 118 22.70 -10.10 8.89
C GLU A 118 22.72 -11.47 8.23
N GLN A 119 21.82 -12.36 8.64
CA GLN A 119 21.72 -13.70 8.07
C GLN A 119 21.42 -13.68 6.57
N TYR A 120 20.41 -12.93 6.12
CA TYR A 120 19.97 -12.98 4.73
C TYR A 120 20.76 -12.03 3.81
N GLY A 121 21.31 -10.97 4.33
CA GLY A 121 22.22 -10.10 3.59
C GLY A 121 23.45 -10.86 3.07
N ASP A 122 24.06 -11.65 3.92
CA ASP A 122 25.23 -12.50 3.54
C ASP A 122 24.85 -13.58 2.53
N ILE A 123 23.67 -14.21 2.67
CA ILE A 123 23.19 -15.19 1.70
C ILE A 123 23.04 -14.56 0.32
N ILE A 124 22.43 -13.39 0.21
CA ILE A 124 22.23 -12.64 -1.03
C ILE A 124 23.57 -12.32 -1.70
N ILE A 125 24.52 -11.76 -0.95
CA ILE A 125 25.86 -11.44 -1.45
C ILE A 125 26.57 -12.68 -1.98
N ASN A 126 26.52 -13.78 -1.22
CA ASN A 126 27.13 -15.04 -1.64
C ASN A 126 26.47 -15.63 -2.89
N GLN A 127 25.14 -15.51 -3.04
CA GLN A 127 24.44 -15.94 -4.26
C GLN A 127 24.83 -15.09 -5.47
N LEU A 128 24.98 -13.77 -5.31
CA LEU A 128 25.48 -12.90 -6.39
C LEU A 128 26.91 -13.26 -6.80
N LYS A 129 27.77 -13.56 -5.84
CA LYS A 129 29.14 -14.02 -6.12
C LYS A 129 29.14 -15.38 -6.83
N LYS A 130 28.28 -16.32 -6.44
CA LYS A 130 28.11 -17.61 -7.11
C LYS A 130 27.57 -17.45 -8.55
N LEU A 131 26.74 -16.46 -8.79
CA LEU A 131 26.27 -16.09 -10.12
C LEU A 131 27.38 -15.48 -10.99
N GLY A 132 28.53 -15.14 -10.41
CA GLY A 132 29.67 -14.54 -11.07
C GLY A 132 29.63 -13.03 -11.22
N CYS A 133 28.73 -12.35 -10.51
CA CYS A 133 28.57 -10.89 -10.58
C CYS A 133 29.87 -10.16 -10.28
N SER A 134 30.33 -9.31 -11.21
CA SER A 134 31.60 -8.58 -11.10
C SER A 134 31.45 -7.19 -10.49
N CYS A 135 30.75 -7.12 -9.36
CA CYS A 135 30.54 -5.89 -8.59
C CYS A 135 31.83 -5.47 -7.84
N ASP A 136 31.98 -4.18 -7.59
CA ASP A 136 32.99 -3.68 -6.64
C ASP A 136 32.52 -3.88 -5.20
N TRP A 137 32.75 -5.07 -4.65
CA TRP A 137 32.31 -5.46 -3.30
C TRP A 137 32.88 -4.60 -2.19
N SER A 138 33.99 -3.89 -2.43
CA SER A 138 34.54 -2.95 -1.44
C SER A 138 33.62 -1.74 -1.18
N ARG A 139 32.64 -1.54 -2.08
CA ARG A 139 31.61 -0.48 -2.00
C ARG A 139 30.24 -1.01 -1.65
N ASN A 140 30.13 -2.27 -1.19
CA ASN A 140 28.83 -2.81 -0.82
C ASN A 140 28.14 -1.91 0.20
N ALA A 141 26.87 -1.55 -0.06
CA ALA A 141 26.08 -0.66 0.76
C ALA A 141 24.76 -1.29 1.15
N PHE A 142 24.26 -0.92 2.31
CA PHE A 142 22.91 -1.27 2.76
C PHE A 142 22.08 0.01 2.91
N THR A 143 20.83 -0.01 2.49
CA THR A 143 20.00 1.21 2.42
C THR A 143 19.79 1.91 3.77
N MET A 144 20.07 1.26 4.92
CA MET A 144 20.07 1.88 6.24
C MET A 144 21.46 2.19 6.80
N ASP A 145 22.53 2.10 6.00
CA ASP A 145 23.85 2.53 6.42
C ASP A 145 23.85 4.03 6.81
N GLU A 146 24.73 4.40 7.72
CA GLU A 146 24.76 5.74 8.31
C GLU A 146 24.84 6.86 7.25
N ASN A 147 25.67 6.69 6.23
CA ASN A 147 25.82 7.69 5.17
C ASN A 147 24.57 7.83 4.30
N LEU A 148 23.90 6.70 4.00
CA LEU A 148 22.63 6.71 3.26
C LEU A 148 21.51 7.30 4.09
N SER A 149 21.42 6.96 5.37
CA SER A 149 20.46 7.54 6.32
C SER A 149 20.61 9.07 6.43
N LYS A 150 21.84 9.58 6.53
CA LYS A 150 22.12 11.04 6.52
C LYS A 150 21.67 11.68 5.21
N SER A 151 21.89 11.01 4.07
CA SER A 151 21.48 11.51 2.76
C SER A 151 19.95 11.57 2.63
N VAL A 152 19.23 10.55 3.13
CA VAL A 152 17.77 10.53 3.13
C VAL A 152 17.21 11.68 3.96
N ILE A 153 17.72 11.88 5.19
CA ILE A 153 17.29 12.98 6.06
C ILE A 153 17.54 14.33 5.38
N LYS A 154 18.73 14.51 4.78
CA LYS A 154 19.07 15.75 4.07
C LYS A 154 18.08 16.02 2.93
N VAL A 155 17.81 15.03 2.09
CA VAL A 155 16.89 15.18 0.96
C VAL A 155 15.48 15.47 1.45
N PHE A 156 15.01 14.78 2.50
CA PHE A 156 13.71 15.05 3.11
C PHE A 156 13.56 16.50 3.56
N VAL A 157 14.56 17.01 4.30
CA VAL A 157 14.58 18.41 4.78
C VAL A 157 14.66 19.40 3.61
N ASP A 158 15.49 19.13 2.59
CA ASP A 158 15.60 19.97 1.40
C ASP A 158 14.27 20.06 0.62
N LEU A 159 13.52 18.94 0.52
CA LEU A 159 12.22 18.91 -0.15
C LEU A 159 11.13 19.58 0.69
N TYR A 160 11.15 19.41 2.00
CA TYR A 160 10.24 20.09 2.92
C TYR A 160 10.40 21.62 2.85
N ASN A 161 11.65 22.11 2.89
CA ASN A 161 11.94 23.55 2.78
C ASN A 161 11.58 24.17 1.39
N LYS A 162 11.29 23.32 0.40
CA LYS A 162 10.81 23.72 -0.94
C LYS A 162 9.31 23.54 -1.13
N ASP A 163 8.57 23.21 -0.09
CA ASP A 163 7.14 22.89 -0.13
C ASP A 163 6.80 21.78 -1.15
N LEU A 164 7.73 20.82 -1.33
CA LEU A 164 7.56 19.65 -2.21
C LEU A 164 7.18 18.38 -1.43
N ILE A 165 7.40 18.38 -0.13
CA ILE A 165 6.87 17.39 0.82
C ILE A 165 6.06 18.15 1.87
N TYR A 166 4.87 17.66 2.17
CA TYR A 166 3.97 18.27 3.14
C TYR A 166 3.20 17.20 3.91
N LYS A 167 2.74 17.57 5.11
CA LYS A 167 1.89 16.73 5.95
C LYS A 167 0.43 17.20 5.79
N ASP A 168 -0.47 16.26 5.52
CA ASP A 168 -1.87 16.56 5.35
C ASP A 168 -2.73 15.40 5.83
N LYS A 169 -3.99 15.69 6.15
CA LYS A 169 -4.98 14.71 6.56
C LYS A 169 -5.88 14.36 5.38
N LYS A 170 -5.63 13.21 4.77
CA LYS A 170 -6.39 12.71 3.60
C LYS A 170 -6.85 11.28 3.80
N LEU A 171 -7.81 10.90 2.97
CA LEU A 171 -8.22 9.51 2.85
C LEU A 171 -7.11 8.73 2.12
N VAL A 172 -6.69 7.60 2.69
CA VAL A 172 -5.65 6.72 2.12
C VAL A 172 -6.12 5.27 2.13
N ASN A 173 -5.51 4.44 1.27
CA ASN A 173 -5.67 2.99 1.38
C ASN A 173 -4.99 2.51 2.67
N TRP A 174 -5.75 1.90 3.56
CA TRP A 174 -5.30 1.48 4.88
C TRP A 174 -5.40 -0.02 5.07
N ASP A 175 -4.29 -0.64 5.41
CA ASP A 175 -4.24 -2.04 5.82
C ASP A 175 -4.54 -2.17 7.31
N THR A 176 -5.70 -2.73 7.65
CA THR A 176 -6.18 -2.84 9.04
C THR A 176 -5.44 -3.91 9.85
N VAL A 177 -4.75 -4.84 9.20
CA VAL A 177 -3.92 -5.89 9.84
C VAL A 177 -2.54 -5.35 10.13
N LEU A 178 -1.89 -4.75 9.14
CA LEU A 178 -0.57 -4.15 9.29
C LEU A 178 -0.61 -2.77 9.98
N LYS A 179 -1.80 -2.16 10.07
CA LYS A 179 -2.05 -0.82 10.64
C LYS A 179 -1.16 0.25 10.01
N THR A 180 -1.19 0.28 8.69
CA THR A 180 -0.38 1.22 7.89
C THR A 180 -1.11 1.61 6.61
N ALA A 181 -0.78 2.80 6.10
CA ALA A 181 -1.13 3.18 4.75
C ALA A 181 -0.33 2.32 3.74
N ILE A 182 -0.96 2.00 2.63
CA ILE A 182 -0.32 1.33 1.50
C ILE A 182 -0.56 2.13 0.21
N SER A 183 0.34 1.99 -0.75
CA SER A 183 0.21 2.66 -2.05
C SER A 183 -0.84 1.98 -2.93
N ASP A 184 -1.36 2.69 -3.93
CA ASP A 184 -2.33 2.14 -4.89
C ASP A 184 -1.77 0.92 -5.65
N LEU A 185 -0.45 0.87 -5.86
CA LEU A 185 0.24 -0.26 -6.51
C LEU A 185 0.27 -1.54 -5.66
N GLU A 186 0.05 -1.43 -4.37
CA GLU A 186 0.00 -2.54 -3.41
C GLU A 186 -1.43 -3.02 -3.14
N VAL A 187 -2.42 -2.42 -3.83
CA VAL A 187 -3.84 -2.79 -3.73
C VAL A 187 -4.24 -3.69 -4.89
N ASP A 188 -4.59 -4.94 -4.58
CA ASP A 188 -5.06 -5.94 -5.52
C ASP A 188 -6.59 -5.93 -5.58
N GLN A 189 -7.16 -5.55 -6.72
CA GLN A 189 -8.61 -5.52 -6.95
C GLN A 189 -9.11 -6.91 -7.31
N ARG A 190 -9.82 -7.57 -6.39
CA ARG A 190 -10.34 -8.94 -6.59
C ARG A 190 -11.85 -8.94 -6.82
N GLU A 191 -12.29 -9.63 -7.87
CA GLU A 191 -13.71 -9.89 -8.08
C GLU A 191 -14.20 -10.97 -7.11
N VAL A 192 -15.16 -10.62 -6.28
CA VAL A 192 -15.75 -11.52 -5.29
C VAL A 192 -17.28 -11.55 -5.42
N ASN A 193 -17.87 -12.68 -5.06
CA ASN A 193 -19.33 -12.76 -4.88
C ASN A 193 -19.71 -11.97 -3.63
N SER A 194 -20.55 -10.98 -3.79
CA SER A 194 -20.98 -10.06 -2.75
C SER A 194 -22.50 -9.84 -2.83
N LYS A 195 -23.02 -9.00 -1.95
CA LYS A 195 -24.41 -8.60 -1.92
C LYS A 195 -24.54 -7.10 -1.93
N ILE A 196 -25.56 -6.59 -2.59
CA ILE A 196 -26.03 -5.23 -2.45
C ILE A 196 -27.31 -5.23 -1.63
N TYR A 197 -27.42 -4.30 -0.70
CA TYR A 197 -28.50 -4.21 0.29
C TYR A 197 -29.30 -2.94 0.04
N TYR A 198 -30.62 -3.06 0.00
CA TYR A 198 -31.55 -1.96 -0.19
C TYR A 198 -32.17 -1.58 1.15
N ILE A 199 -32.03 -0.31 1.55
CA ILE A 199 -32.38 0.18 2.89
C ILE A 199 -33.21 1.45 2.76
N LYS A 200 -34.31 1.55 3.53
CA LYS A 200 -35.18 2.72 3.61
C LYS A 200 -34.62 3.73 4.60
N TYR A 201 -34.52 4.99 4.21
CA TYR A 201 -34.24 6.12 5.07
C TYR A 201 -35.52 6.98 5.15
N PRO A 202 -36.18 7.08 6.34
CA PRO A 202 -37.38 7.89 6.52
C PRO A 202 -37.08 9.36 6.25
N ILE A 203 -37.97 10.02 5.49
CA ILE A 203 -37.93 11.47 5.26
C ILE A 203 -38.64 12.12 6.39
N ASP A 204 -37.97 13.01 7.09
CA ASP A 204 -38.53 13.69 8.27
C ASP A 204 -39.80 14.47 7.93
N GLU A 205 -40.73 14.51 8.89
CA GLU A 205 -42.02 15.22 8.79
C GLU A 205 -42.94 14.69 7.67
N THR A 206 -42.68 13.49 7.16
CA THR A 206 -43.52 12.79 6.15
C THR A 206 -43.64 11.31 6.47
N ASP A 207 -44.56 10.61 5.81
CA ASP A 207 -44.68 9.15 5.83
C ASP A 207 -43.84 8.50 4.69
N GLU A 208 -43.04 9.30 3.98
CA GLU A 208 -42.25 8.85 2.84
C GLU A 208 -40.85 8.39 3.28
N PHE A 209 -40.20 7.66 2.39
CA PHE A 209 -38.81 7.23 2.58
C PHE A 209 -38.05 7.26 1.26
N ILE A 210 -36.75 7.49 1.34
CA ILE A 210 -35.82 7.29 0.23
C ILE A 210 -35.10 5.95 0.41
N THR A 211 -35.03 5.14 -0.65
CA THR A 211 -34.32 3.86 -0.59
C THR A 211 -32.94 4.01 -1.20
N ILE A 212 -31.91 3.61 -0.45
CA ILE A 212 -30.52 3.56 -0.94
C ILE A 212 -30.10 2.10 -1.19
N ALA A 213 -29.09 1.91 -2.04
CA ALA A 213 -28.46 0.62 -2.28
C ALA A 213 -26.98 0.69 -1.92
N THR A 214 -26.50 -0.25 -1.08
CA THR A 214 -25.11 -0.27 -0.63
C THR A 214 -24.56 -1.69 -0.52
N THR A 215 -23.28 -1.87 -0.80
CA THR A 215 -22.53 -3.10 -0.52
C THR A 215 -21.90 -3.10 0.88
N ARG A 216 -21.91 -1.94 1.55
CA ARG A 216 -21.25 -1.71 2.84
C ARG A 216 -22.21 -1.10 3.87
N PRO A 217 -23.23 -1.85 4.34
CA PRO A 217 -24.21 -1.31 5.27
C PRO A 217 -23.61 -0.86 6.61
N GLU A 218 -22.44 -1.39 7.01
CA GLU A 218 -21.76 -0.96 8.25
C GLU A 218 -21.34 0.51 8.21
N THR A 219 -21.03 1.05 7.03
CA THR A 219 -20.59 2.44 6.93
C THR A 219 -21.73 3.45 7.11
N MET A 220 -23.01 3.00 7.09
CA MET A 220 -24.16 3.88 7.36
C MET A 220 -24.08 4.57 8.72
N LEU A 221 -23.34 3.99 9.66
CA LEU A 221 -23.11 4.61 10.99
C LEU A 221 -22.38 5.96 10.87
N GLY A 222 -21.68 6.21 9.78
CA GLY A 222 -20.93 7.43 9.47
C GLY A 222 -21.53 8.29 8.35
N ASP A 223 -22.75 8.00 7.87
CA ASP A 223 -23.38 8.77 6.80
C ASP A 223 -23.61 10.23 7.19
N THR A 224 -23.40 11.14 6.24
CA THR A 224 -23.56 12.59 6.46
C THR A 224 -24.46 13.27 5.43
N ALA A 225 -24.81 12.59 4.34
CA ALA A 225 -25.83 13.03 3.38
C ALA A 225 -26.39 11.83 2.58
N ILE A 226 -27.51 12.09 1.90
CA ILE A 226 -27.95 11.29 0.75
C ILE A 226 -27.79 12.17 -0.50
N ALA A 227 -27.06 11.70 -1.51
CA ALA A 227 -26.92 12.41 -2.79
C ALA A 227 -27.89 11.85 -3.82
N VAL A 228 -28.47 12.74 -4.62
CA VAL A 228 -29.30 12.44 -5.77
C VAL A 228 -28.86 13.28 -6.96
N ASN A 229 -29.06 12.76 -8.17
CA ASN A 229 -28.69 13.51 -9.37
C ASN A 229 -29.65 14.69 -9.58
N PRO A 230 -29.17 15.91 -9.87
CA PRO A 230 -30.05 17.08 -10.11
C PRO A 230 -30.97 16.91 -11.32
N LYS A 231 -30.67 15.95 -12.23
CA LYS A 231 -31.50 15.65 -13.41
C LYS A 231 -32.50 14.53 -13.14
N ASP A 232 -32.50 13.92 -11.96
CA ASP A 232 -33.41 12.83 -11.63
C ASP A 232 -34.72 13.36 -11.03
N GLU A 233 -35.73 13.48 -11.86
CA GLU A 233 -37.05 14.00 -11.48
C GLU A 233 -37.71 13.20 -10.33
N ARG A 234 -37.31 11.93 -10.11
CA ARG A 234 -37.88 11.07 -9.04
C ARG A 234 -37.62 11.64 -7.65
N PHE A 235 -36.51 12.34 -7.47
CA PHE A 235 -36.07 12.83 -6.16
C PHE A 235 -36.14 14.35 -5.99
N LYS A 236 -36.56 15.09 -7.02
CA LYS A 236 -36.58 16.55 -7.03
C LYS A 236 -37.37 17.16 -5.88
N SER A 237 -38.49 16.53 -5.46
CA SER A 237 -39.29 16.97 -4.33
C SER A 237 -38.65 16.68 -2.97
N PHE A 238 -37.60 15.90 -2.92
CA PHE A 238 -36.89 15.48 -1.70
C PHE A 238 -35.62 16.30 -1.42
N VAL A 239 -35.09 16.96 -2.45
CA VAL A 239 -33.88 17.78 -2.32
C VAL A 239 -34.07 18.86 -1.25
N GLY A 240 -33.10 18.99 -0.36
CA GLY A 240 -33.12 19.92 0.78
C GLY A 240 -33.94 19.45 2.00
N LYS A 241 -34.69 18.34 1.89
CA LYS A 241 -35.30 17.70 3.06
C LYS A 241 -34.26 16.94 3.87
N THR A 242 -34.61 16.64 5.11
CA THR A 242 -33.79 15.79 6.00
C THR A 242 -34.34 14.36 6.02
N VAL A 243 -33.45 13.42 6.22
CA VAL A 243 -33.77 12.02 6.52
C VAL A 243 -33.13 11.60 7.83
N THR A 244 -33.77 10.70 8.52
CA THR A 244 -33.23 10.08 9.74
C THR A 244 -32.52 8.76 9.34
N ILE A 245 -31.21 8.63 9.66
CA ILE A 245 -30.47 7.37 9.44
C ILE A 245 -31.08 6.28 10.33
N PRO A 246 -31.55 5.16 9.74
CA PRO A 246 -32.11 4.05 10.52
C PRO A 246 -31.10 3.56 11.57
N ILE A 247 -31.59 3.13 12.72
CA ILE A 247 -30.82 2.60 13.86
C ILE A 247 -29.83 3.58 14.51
N VAL A 248 -29.39 4.62 13.79
CA VAL A 248 -28.47 5.66 14.30
C VAL A 248 -29.23 6.84 14.90
N GLY A 249 -30.33 7.24 14.26
CA GLY A 249 -31.14 8.36 14.69
C GLY A 249 -30.62 9.76 14.31
N ARG A 250 -29.42 9.83 13.67
CA ARG A 250 -28.88 11.12 13.19
C ARG A 250 -29.64 11.59 11.96
N LYS A 251 -29.90 12.89 11.90
CA LYS A 251 -30.51 13.54 10.75
C LYS A 251 -29.45 14.03 9.78
N ILE A 252 -29.68 13.77 8.50
CA ILE A 252 -28.81 14.19 7.39
C ILE A 252 -29.64 14.75 6.24
N ASN A 253 -29.03 15.60 5.40
CA ASN A 253 -29.72 16.24 4.30
C ASN A 253 -29.70 15.39 3.01
N ILE A 254 -30.76 15.54 2.21
CA ILE A 254 -30.73 15.11 0.81
C ILE A 254 -30.16 16.25 -0.01
N ILE A 255 -29.05 15.99 -0.72
CA ILE A 255 -28.30 16.97 -1.53
C ILE A 255 -28.33 16.60 -3.01
N GLU A 256 -28.10 17.58 -3.87
CA GLU A 256 -27.87 17.34 -5.30
C GLU A 256 -26.36 17.17 -5.56
N ASP A 257 -26.01 16.12 -6.30
CA ASP A 257 -24.65 15.91 -6.77
C ASP A 257 -24.64 15.06 -8.04
N ASP A 258 -23.92 15.51 -9.06
CA ASP A 258 -23.80 14.81 -10.36
C ASP A 258 -23.12 13.42 -10.23
N TYR A 259 -22.46 13.14 -9.10
CA TYR A 259 -21.88 11.85 -8.80
C TYR A 259 -22.92 10.74 -8.64
N ALA A 260 -24.13 11.07 -8.18
CA ALA A 260 -25.22 10.10 -8.08
C ALA A 260 -25.72 9.72 -9.49
N ASP A 261 -25.50 8.47 -9.88
CA ASP A 261 -25.95 7.96 -11.18
C ASP A 261 -27.38 7.44 -11.09
N PRO A 262 -28.35 8.04 -11.83
CA PRO A 262 -29.75 7.62 -11.81
C PRO A 262 -30.00 6.17 -12.24
N GLU A 263 -29.08 5.58 -13.02
CA GLU A 263 -29.17 4.22 -13.53
C GLU A 263 -28.55 3.18 -12.60
N GLN A 264 -27.82 3.61 -11.56
CA GLN A 264 -27.18 2.70 -10.63
C GLN A 264 -27.96 2.55 -9.33
N GLY A 265 -28.17 1.31 -8.89
CA GLY A 265 -28.87 0.99 -7.64
C GLY A 265 -30.30 1.54 -7.63
N THR A 266 -30.54 2.55 -6.79
CA THR A 266 -31.82 3.26 -6.71
C THR A 266 -31.78 4.64 -7.35
N GLY A 267 -30.60 5.14 -7.72
CA GLY A 267 -30.36 6.53 -8.10
C GLY A 267 -30.11 7.45 -6.92
N ALA A 268 -30.37 6.98 -5.70
CA ALA A 268 -30.04 7.69 -4.45
C ALA A 268 -28.85 7.02 -3.78
N LEU A 269 -27.85 7.79 -3.41
CA LEU A 269 -26.57 7.32 -2.90
C LEU A 269 -26.35 7.86 -1.47
N LYS A 270 -26.07 6.98 -0.51
CA LYS A 270 -25.60 7.41 0.81
C LYS A 270 -24.18 7.94 0.70
N ILE A 271 -23.86 9.01 1.40
CA ILE A 271 -22.53 9.63 1.39
C ILE A 271 -21.88 9.47 2.76
N THR A 272 -20.74 8.74 2.74
CA THR A 272 -19.91 8.47 3.92
C THR A 272 -18.47 8.92 3.67
N PRO A 273 -18.16 10.22 3.80
CA PRO A 273 -16.89 10.80 3.36
C PRO A 273 -15.65 10.19 4.01
N ALA A 274 -15.76 9.61 5.20
CA ALA A 274 -14.64 8.99 5.89
C ALA A 274 -14.28 7.57 5.37
N HIS A 275 -15.14 6.94 4.57
CA HIS A 275 -15.04 5.50 4.25
C HIS A 275 -15.16 5.16 2.77
N ASP A 276 -15.19 6.14 1.89
CA ASP A 276 -15.16 6.00 0.44
C ASP A 276 -14.49 7.22 -0.20
N PHE A 277 -13.60 7.01 -1.18
CA PHE A 277 -12.84 8.09 -1.82
C PHE A 277 -13.75 9.04 -2.62
N ASN A 278 -14.75 8.49 -3.33
CA ASN A 278 -15.67 9.32 -4.09
C ASN A 278 -16.63 10.09 -3.16
N ASP A 279 -17.10 9.45 -2.09
CA ASP A 279 -17.90 10.11 -1.06
C ASP A 279 -17.12 11.22 -0.35
N TYR A 280 -15.79 11.04 -0.20
CA TYR A 280 -14.91 12.07 0.33
C TYR A 280 -14.91 13.32 -0.55
N ASP A 281 -14.79 13.16 -1.87
CA ASP A 281 -14.83 14.26 -2.83
C ASP A 281 -16.21 14.95 -2.84
N VAL A 282 -17.31 14.17 -2.77
CA VAL A 282 -18.67 14.73 -2.58
C VAL A 282 -18.73 15.52 -1.29
N GLY A 283 -18.18 14.97 -0.20
CA GLY A 283 -18.14 15.62 1.11
C GLY A 283 -17.40 16.95 1.10
N GLN A 284 -16.23 16.99 0.44
CA GLN A 284 -15.42 18.22 0.34
C GLN A 284 -16.16 19.33 -0.43
N ARG A 285 -16.74 19.05 -1.61
CA ARG A 285 -17.41 20.08 -2.41
C ARG A 285 -18.76 20.54 -1.84
N ASN A 286 -19.38 19.70 -1.01
CA ASN A 286 -20.64 20.03 -0.34
C ASN A 286 -20.47 20.44 1.14
N ASN A 287 -19.22 20.58 1.63
CA ASN A 287 -18.89 20.91 3.04
C ASN A 287 -19.57 19.99 4.06
N LEU A 288 -19.63 18.69 3.78
CA LEU A 288 -20.21 17.70 4.68
C LEU A 288 -19.25 17.36 5.83
N GLU A 289 -19.83 16.97 6.97
CA GLU A 289 -19.06 16.45 8.08
C GLU A 289 -18.39 15.12 7.70
N ILE A 290 -17.16 14.88 8.18
CA ILE A 290 -16.41 13.66 7.94
C ILE A 290 -16.35 12.85 9.23
N ILE A 291 -17.20 11.83 9.35
CA ILE A 291 -17.35 11.00 10.54
C ILE A 291 -16.64 9.67 10.33
N ASN A 292 -15.44 9.53 10.88
CA ASN A 292 -14.72 8.26 10.88
C ASN A 292 -15.27 7.34 11.99
N ILE A 293 -15.79 6.18 11.63
CA ILE A 293 -16.37 5.19 12.55
C ILE A 293 -15.45 3.99 12.82
N PHE A 294 -14.26 3.95 12.24
CA PHE A 294 -13.32 2.84 12.43
C PHE A 294 -12.05 3.27 13.18
N THR A 295 -11.51 2.35 13.94
CA THR A 295 -10.14 2.42 14.43
C THR A 295 -9.15 1.95 13.34
N GLU A 296 -7.85 2.11 13.57
CA GLU A 296 -6.79 1.59 12.68
C GLU A 296 -6.89 0.08 12.42
N ALA A 297 -7.52 -0.67 13.31
CA ALA A 297 -7.73 -2.13 13.17
C ALA A 297 -9.05 -2.48 12.45
N GLY A 298 -9.82 -1.49 11.93
CA GLY A 298 -11.12 -1.73 11.31
C GLY A 298 -12.23 -2.13 12.31
N ILE A 299 -12.07 -1.73 13.56
CA ILE A 299 -13.04 -1.94 14.65
C ILE A 299 -13.88 -0.68 14.80
N ILE A 300 -15.17 -0.83 15.07
CA ILE A 300 -16.09 0.29 15.29
C ILE A 300 -15.63 1.08 16.52
N ASN A 301 -15.51 2.41 16.35
CA ASN A 301 -15.07 3.34 17.39
C ASN A 301 -16.23 4.09 18.06
N GLU A 302 -15.90 5.04 18.94
CA GLU A 302 -16.83 5.82 19.75
C GLU A 302 -17.74 6.81 18.99
N ASN A 303 -17.49 7.04 17.69
CA ASN A 303 -18.35 7.89 16.85
C ASN A 303 -19.62 7.16 16.38
N ALA A 304 -19.68 5.85 16.58
CA ALA A 304 -20.85 5.03 16.30
C ALA A 304 -21.73 4.86 17.55
N PRO A 305 -23.00 4.42 17.40
CA PRO A 305 -23.85 4.07 18.53
C PRO A 305 -23.21 3.01 19.44
N LYS A 306 -23.41 3.14 20.75
CA LYS A 306 -22.72 2.37 21.80
C LYS A 306 -22.78 0.86 21.59
N GLU A 307 -23.88 0.35 21.07
CA GLU A 307 -24.14 -1.07 20.83
C GLU A 307 -23.24 -1.69 19.74
N TYR A 308 -22.56 -0.87 18.94
CA TYR A 308 -21.64 -1.32 17.87
C TYR A 308 -20.18 -1.13 18.24
N ILE A 309 -19.87 -0.28 19.23
CA ILE A 309 -18.47 0.02 19.63
C ILE A 309 -17.73 -1.28 20.00
N GLY A 310 -16.52 -1.43 19.48
CA GLY A 310 -15.66 -2.59 19.73
C GLY A 310 -15.93 -3.80 18.84
N LEU A 311 -16.95 -3.77 17.97
CA LEU A 311 -17.19 -4.84 17.01
C LEU A 311 -16.26 -4.69 15.79
N ASP A 312 -15.79 -5.82 15.26
CA ASP A 312 -15.20 -5.86 13.93
C ASP A 312 -16.21 -5.39 12.88
N ARG A 313 -15.76 -4.69 11.83
CA ARG A 313 -16.61 -4.13 10.79
C ARG A 313 -17.57 -5.13 10.13
N PHE A 314 -17.14 -6.39 9.97
CA PHE A 314 -17.99 -7.44 9.37
C PHE A 314 -19.00 -8.01 10.36
N GLU A 315 -18.65 -8.07 11.64
CA GLU A 315 -19.61 -8.42 12.70
C GLU A 315 -20.64 -7.29 12.90
N ALA A 316 -20.20 -6.03 12.85
CA ALA A 316 -21.10 -4.88 12.86
C ALA A 316 -22.08 -4.92 11.66
N ARG A 317 -21.61 -5.25 10.45
CA ARG A 317 -22.45 -5.44 9.25
C ARG A 317 -23.56 -6.46 9.50
N LYS A 318 -23.23 -7.62 10.05
CA LYS A 318 -24.23 -8.67 10.35
C LYS A 318 -25.27 -8.18 11.35
N LYS A 319 -24.84 -7.53 12.40
CA LYS A 319 -25.72 -6.97 13.45
C LYS A 319 -26.65 -5.89 12.91
N ILE A 320 -26.12 -4.96 12.11
CA ILE A 320 -26.86 -3.90 11.43
C ILE A 320 -27.96 -4.47 10.53
N LEU A 321 -27.58 -5.42 9.67
CA LEU A 321 -28.56 -6.06 8.77
C LEU A 321 -29.69 -6.78 9.52
N LYS A 322 -29.37 -7.41 10.65
CA LYS A 322 -30.38 -8.03 11.51
C LYS A 322 -31.34 -6.98 12.08
N GLU A 323 -30.81 -5.90 12.65
CA GLU A 323 -31.61 -4.84 13.26
C GLU A 323 -32.45 -4.07 12.24
N LEU A 324 -31.93 -3.83 11.03
CA LEU A 324 -32.68 -3.22 9.93
C LEU A 324 -33.87 -4.08 9.51
N LYS A 325 -33.73 -5.43 9.53
CA LYS A 325 -34.85 -6.36 9.26
C LYS A 325 -35.90 -6.34 10.37
N GLU A 326 -35.47 -6.33 11.62
CA GLU A 326 -36.35 -6.28 12.80
C GLU A 326 -37.15 -4.97 12.87
N LYS A 327 -36.57 -3.86 12.41
CA LYS A 327 -37.20 -2.52 12.41
C LYS A 327 -37.86 -2.15 11.06
N GLU A 328 -37.98 -3.10 10.13
CA GLU A 328 -38.64 -2.95 8.81
C GLU A 328 -38.02 -1.89 7.87
N PHE A 329 -36.74 -1.50 8.10
CA PHE A 329 -35.99 -0.63 7.21
C PHE A 329 -35.28 -1.39 6.07
N PHE A 330 -35.15 -2.69 6.18
CA PHE A 330 -34.56 -3.53 5.15
C PHE A 330 -35.59 -3.85 4.06
N VAL A 331 -35.24 -3.59 2.79
CA VAL A 331 -36.11 -3.85 1.63
C VAL A 331 -35.82 -5.22 1.01
N LYS A 332 -34.62 -5.39 0.53
CA LYS A 332 -34.13 -6.62 -0.15
C LYS A 332 -32.62 -6.68 -0.20
N GLU A 333 -32.10 -7.83 -0.59
CA GLU A 333 -30.70 -8.01 -0.97
C GLU A 333 -30.58 -8.72 -2.31
N GLU A 334 -29.55 -8.44 -3.09
CA GLU A 334 -29.28 -9.06 -4.37
C GLU A 334 -27.82 -9.51 -4.43
N ASN A 335 -27.58 -10.66 -5.07
CA ASN A 335 -26.22 -11.13 -5.30
C ASN A 335 -25.57 -10.36 -6.45
N ILE A 336 -24.37 -9.89 -6.24
CA ILE A 336 -23.59 -9.18 -7.25
C ILE A 336 -22.14 -9.69 -7.28
N LYS A 337 -21.46 -9.46 -8.39
CA LYS A 337 -20.01 -9.51 -8.46
C LYS A 337 -19.48 -8.13 -8.14
N ASN A 338 -18.60 -8.03 -7.18
CA ASN A 338 -18.03 -6.77 -6.71
C ASN A 338 -16.50 -6.85 -6.69
N LYS A 339 -15.83 -5.76 -7.05
CA LYS A 339 -14.38 -5.61 -6.91
C LYS A 339 -14.09 -5.11 -5.50
N VAL A 340 -13.31 -5.88 -4.76
CA VAL A 340 -12.92 -5.57 -3.38
C VAL A 340 -11.41 -5.40 -3.31
N PRO A 341 -10.91 -4.30 -2.71
CA PRO A 341 -9.48 -4.05 -2.58
C PRO A 341 -8.85 -4.93 -1.50
N TYR A 342 -7.75 -5.61 -1.84
CA TYR A 342 -6.95 -6.41 -0.91
C TYR A 342 -5.52 -5.87 -0.88
N GLY A 343 -4.89 -5.85 0.29
CA GLY A 343 -3.47 -5.59 0.43
C GLY A 343 -2.64 -6.78 -0.02
N ASP A 344 -1.66 -6.56 -0.89
CA ASP A 344 -0.80 -7.61 -1.45
C ASP A 344 0.03 -8.34 -0.38
N ARG A 345 0.38 -7.66 0.72
CA ARG A 345 1.22 -8.17 1.81
C ARG A 345 0.44 -8.90 2.90
N SER A 346 -0.69 -8.35 3.32
CA SER A 346 -1.52 -8.89 4.39
C SER A 346 -2.58 -9.87 3.90
N ASN A 347 -2.95 -9.76 2.61
CA ASN A 347 -4.08 -10.46 2.02
C ASN A 347 -5.42 -10.10 2.71
N SER A 348 -5.50 -8.95 3.36
CA SER A 348 -6.70 -8.43 4.02
C SER A 348 -7.42 -7.39 3.17
N ILE A 349 -8.72 -7.20 3.42
CA ILE A 349 -9.51 -6.15 2.77
C ILE A 349 -9.04 -4.79 3.30
N ILE A 350 -8.70 -3.92 2.35
CA ILE A 350 -8.24 -2.55 2.59
C ILE A 350 -9.43 -1.63 2.87
N GLU A 351 -9.23 -0.70 3.79
CA GLU A 351 -10.22 0.33 4.14
C GLU A 351 -9.73 1.71 3.70
N PRO A 352 -10.60 2.54 3.08
CA PRO A 352 -10.35 3.98 3.04
C PRO A 352 -10.32 4.52 4.47
N PHE A 353 -9.23 5.18 4.86
CA PHE A 353 -9.04 5.64 6.23
C PHE A 353 -8.46 7.06 6.26
N LEU A 354 -9.08 7.93 7.04
CA LEU A 354 -8.68 9.32 7.17
C LEU A 354 -7.57 9.45 8.21
N THR A 355 -6.36 9.74 7.77
CA THR A 355 -5.20 9.87 8.66
C THR A 355 -4.24 10.95 8.19
N GLU A 356 -3.44 11.48 9.11
CA GLU A 356 -2.33 12.35 8.76
C GLU A 356 -1.21 11.54 8.14
N GLN A 357 -0.78 11.91 6.95
CA GLN A 357 0.32 11.30 6.22
C GLN A 357 1.24 12.36 5.61
N TRP A 358 2.45 11.94 5.26
CA TRP A 358 3.36 12.72 4.45
C TRP A 358 3.07 12.48 2.97
N PHE A 359 2.95 13.57 2.23
CA PHE A 359 2.73 13.56 0.78
C PHE A 359 3.87 14.27 0.06
N ALA A 360 4.19 13.78 -1.14
CA ALA A 360 5.08 14.46 -2.06
C ALA A 360 4.27 15.05 -3.22
N ASP A 361 4.57 16.30 -3.59
CA ASP A 361 4.00 16.96 -4.76
C ASP A 361 4.66 16.39 -6.03
N ALA A 362 4.14 15.22 -6.46
CA ALA A 362 4.68 14.51 -7.61
C ALA A 362 4.54 15.31 -8.92
N GLU A 363 3.51 16.12 -9.06
CA GLU A 363 3.30 16.98 -10.23
C GLU A 363 4.45 17.98 -10.36
N LYS A 364 4.74 18.76 -9.33
CA LYS A 364 5.87 19.72 -9.35
C LYS A 364 7.23 19.02 -9.49
N LEU A 365 7.41 17.87 -8.85
CA LEU A 365 8.66 17.09 -8.93
C LEU A 365 8.91 16.55 -10.33
N SER A 366 7.87 16.11 -11.05
CA SER A 366 7.98 15.49 -12.38
C SER A 366 8.25 16.49 -13.51
N ILE A 367 7.89 17.76 -13.38
CA ILE A 367 8.00 18.77 -14.45
C ILE A 367 9.39 18.80 -15.11
N LYS A 368 10.46 18.73 -14.30
CA LYS A 368 11.84 18.76 -14.83
C LYS A 368 12.26 17.43 -15.44
N ALA A 369 11.77 16.31 -14.91
CA ALA A 369 12.07 14.98 -15.41
C ALA A 369 11.34 14.73 -16.74
N ASP A 370 10.06 15.07 -16.82
CA ASP A 370 9.23 14.91 -18.01
C ASP A 370 9.78 15.70 -19.22
N ARG A 371 10.21 16.93 -19.01
CA ARG A 371 10.85 17.74 -20.07
C ARG A 371 12.17 17.17 -20.61
N LYS A 372 12.85 16.29 -19.86
CA LYS A 372 14.08 15.62 -20.30
C LYS A 372 13.83 14.30 -21.02
N SER A 373 12.69 13.67 -20.81
CA SER A 373 12.34 12.40 -21.45
C SER A 373 11.88 12.55 -22.92
N VAL A 374 11.71 13.79 -23.40
CA VAL A 374 11.25 14.13 -24.77
C VAL A 374 12.42 14.48 -25.70
N VAL A 375 13.67 14.25 -25.30
CA VAL A 375 14.85 14.50 -26.13
C VAL A 375 15.47 13.20 -26.61
#